data_baeb0b73deea8a5efdb852a817500588
#
_entry.id   baeb0b73deea8a5efdb852a817500588
#
_cell.length_a   1.000
_cell.length_b   1.000
_cell.length_c   1.000
_cell.angle_alpha   90.00
_cell.angle_beta   90.00
_cell.angle_gamma   90.00
#
_symmetry.space_group_name_H-M   'P 1'
#
loop_
_entity.id
_entity.type
_entity.pdbx_description
1 polymer ?
#
loop_
_entity_poly.entity_id
_entity_poly.type
_entity_poly.pdbx_seq_one_letter_code
_entity_poly.pdbx_strand_id
1 'polypeptide(L)'
;MFPMPWAMEVVAKHSKKGDAILDPFAGRGSSVYAAAAQNRIGYGIEINGVGWLFGNVKLRPASEGRVLRRLHEIGSLVTPAIRRKTKAMPEFFRMCYNSKTLSYLLAARDNLDWRNRTVDATLMAIILVYLHGRAGNSLSNQMRDTKAMAPDYSIRWWRRNGFPSPSLGPNLKMVRMP
;
A
#
# COMPACT_ATOMS: atom_id res chain seq x y z
N MET A 1 -0.16 -10.56 -11.99
CA MET A 1 1.03 -10.91 -11.17
C MET A 1 1.18 -12.41 -11.21
N PHE A 2 2.36 -12.92 -11.53
CA PHE A 2 2.62 -14.35 -11.54
C PHE A 2 2.57 -14.93 -10.12
N PRO A 3 2.01 -16.13 -9.93
CA PRO A 3 2.10 -16.85 -8.67
C PRO A 3 3.55 -17.03 -8.25
N MET A 4 3.86 -16.84 -6.96
CA MET A 4 5.24 -16.95 -6.47
C MET A 4 5.86 -18.32 -6.71
N PRO A 5 5.16 -19.46 -6.50
CA PRO A 5 5.72 -20.79 -6.79
C PRO A 5 6.17 -20.93 -8.25
N TRP A 6 5.36 -20.44 -9.20
CA TRP A 6 5.71 -20.46 -10.61
C TRP A 6 6.95 -19.61 -10.92
N ALA A 7 7.04 -18.40 -10.37
CA ALA A 7 8.22 -17.55 -10.55
C ALA A 7 9.49 -18.21 -9.99
N MET A 8 9.39 -18.87 -8.84
CA MET A 8 10.50 -19.63 -8.24
C MET A 8 10.96 -20.78 -9.13
N GLU A 9 10.02 -21.55 -9.69
CA GLU A 9 10.30 -22.67 -10.58
C GLU A 9 11.00 -22.21 -11.87
N VAL A 10 10.47 -21.18 -12.53
CA VAL A 10 11.05 -20.64 -13.77
C VAL A 10 12.47 -20.14 -13.53
N VAL A 11 12.70 -19.39 -12.45
CA VAL A 11 14.03 -18.91 -12.10
C VAL A 11 14.99 -20.08 -11.85
N ALA A 12 14.58 -21.09 -11.09
CA ALA A 12 15.41 -22.26 -10.82
C ALA A 12 15.78 -23.04 -12.07
N LYS A 13 14.80 -23.22 -12.98
CA LYS A 13 14.96 -24.01 -14.21
C LYS A 13 15.85 -23.35 -15.25
N HIS A 14 15.80 -22.02 -15.35
CA HIS A 14 16.42 -21.26 -16.45
C HIS A 14 17.65 -20.45 -16.04
N SER A 15 18.14 -20.61 -14.81
CA SER A 15 19.32 -19.87 -14.33
C SER A 15 20.08 -20.64 -13.25
N LYS A 16 21.32 -20.19 -12.97
CA LYS A 16 22.21 -20.70 -11.93
C LYS A 16 22.40 -19.64 -10.83
N LYS A 17 22.89 -20.06 -9.67
CA LYS A 17 23.28 -19.13 -8.58
C LYS A 17 24.31 -18.12 -9.11
N GLY A 18 24.11 -16.85 -8.80
CA GLY A 18 24.96 -15.74 -9.26
C GLY A 18 24.53 -15.12 -10.59
N ASP A 19 23.66 -15.74 -11.37
CA ASP A 19 23.18 -15.18 -12.63
C ASP A 19 22.36 -13.90 -12.41
N ALA A 20 22.42 -13.00 -13.38
CA ALA A 20 21.58 -11.81 -13.47
C ALA A 20 20.27 -12.12 -14.20
N ILE A 21 19.14 -11.74 -13.61
CA ILE A 21 17.80 -11.94 -14.16
C ILE A 21 17.15 -10.58 -14.33
N LEU A 22 16.74 -10.26 -15.55
CA LEU A 22 16.04 -9.03 -15.89
C LEU A 22 14.56 -9.33 -16.18
N ASP A 23 13.67 -8.63 -15.47
CA ASP A 23 12.24 -8.57 -15.78
C ASP A 23 11.89 -7.15 -16.24
N PRO A 24 11.64 -6.93 -17.54
CA PRO A 24 11.32 -5.61 -18.07
C PRO A 24 9.89 -5.14 -17.73
N PHE A 25 9.07 -6.01 -17.13
CA PHE A 25 7.69 -5.73 -16.71
C PHE A 25 7.43 -6.25 -15.30
N ALA A 26 8.28 -5.86 -14.36
CA ALA A 26 8.39 -6.48 -13.05
C ALA A 26 7.12 -6.40 -12.19
N GLY A 27 6.21 -5.45 -12.43
CA GLY A 27 4.99 -5.28 -11.67
C GLY A 27 5.28 -5.14 -10.17
N ARG A 28 4.81 -6.09 -9.36
CA ARG A 28 5.10 -6.13 -7.92
C ARG A 28 6.36 -6.93 -7.57
N GLY A 29 7.25 -7.18 -8.54
CA GLY A 29 8.56 -7.78 -8.34
C GLY A 29 8.59 -9.26 -7.98
N SER A 30 7.65 -10.08 -8.48
CA SER A 30 7.65 -11.53 -8.17
C SER A 30 8.88 -12.25 -8.72
N SER A 31 9.28 -11.96 -9.95
CA SER A 31 10.48 -12.48 -10.60
C SER A 31 11.76 -12.01 -9.92
N VAL A 32 11.83 -10.73 -9.59
CA VAL A 32 12.97 -10.11 -8.89
C VAL A 32 13.15 -10.71 -7.50
N TYR A 33 12.06 -10.90 -6.77
CA TYR A 33 12.07 -11.57 -5.47
C TYR A 33 12.49 -13.05 -5.60
N ALA A 34 11.93 -13.77 -6.58
CA ALA A 34 12.29 -15.18 -6.83
C ALA A 34 13.78 -15.34 -7.16
N ALA A 35 14.37 -14.41 -7.91
CA ALA A 35 15.79 -14.36 -8.18
C ALA A 35 16.59 -14.17 -6.88
N ALA A 36 16.28 -13.14 -6.09
CA ALA A 36 16.99 -12.85 -4.86
C ALA A 36 16.89 -13.99 -3.84
N ALA A 37 15.70 -14.58 -3.67
CA ALA A 37 15.46 -15.69 -2.74
C ALA A 37 16.25 -16.97 -3.11
N GLN A 38 16.75 -17.07 -4.34
CA GLN A 38 17.51 -18.21 -4.84
C GLN A 38 18.99 -17.87 -5.13
N ASN A 39 19.52 -16.80 -4.55
CA ASN A 39 20.90 -16.33 -4.73
C ASN A 39 21.24 -15.95 -6.18
N ARG A 40 20.30 -15.31 -6.89
CA ARG A 40 20.52 -14.65 -8.18
C ARG A 40 20.40 -13.13 -7.97
N ILE A 41 20.87 -12.36 -8.97
CA ILE A 41 20.75 -10.90 -8.97
C ILE A 41 19.52 -10.55 -9.80
N GLY A 42 18.44 -10.08 -9.16
CA GLY A 42 17.21 -9.70 -9.85
C GLY A 42 17.19 -8.23 -10.20
N TYR A 43 16.95 -7.90 -11.46
CA TYR A 43 16.69 -6.56 -11.98
C TYR A 43 15.23 -6.48 -12.45
N GLY A 44 14.53 -5.42 -12.11
CA GLY A 44 13.15 -5.19 -12.56
C GLY A 44 12.95 -3.78 -13.06
N ILE A 45 12.22 -3.64 -14.17
CA ILE A 45 11.76 -2.35 -14.67
C ILE A 45 10.25 -2.26 -14.42
N GLU A 46 9.83 -1.19 -13.76
CA GLU A 46 8.41 -0.93 -13.47
C GLU A 46 8.13 0.57 -13.54
N ILE A 47 7.20 0.97 -14.42
CA ILE A 47 6.81 2.36 -14.62
C ILE A 47 5.75 2.81 -13.62
N ASN A 48 4.97 1.87 -13.06
CA ASN A 48 3.96 2.18 -12.05
C ASN A 48 4.64 2.30 -10.68
N GLY A 49 4.60 3.49 -10.09
CA GLY A 49 5.23 3.76 -8.78
C GLY A 49 4.76 2.85 -7.64
N VAL A 50 3.51 2.37 -7.69
CA VAL A 50 2.98 1.40 -6.69
C VAL A 50 3.62 0.02 -6.89
N GLY A 51 3.73 -0.45 -8.11
CA GLY A 51 4.41 -1.70 -8.45
C GLY A 51 5.88 -1.66 -8.03
N TRP A 52 6.57 -0.62 -8.40
CA TRP A 52 7.96 -0.36 -8.01
C TRP A 52 8.15 -0.38 -6.48
N LEU A 53 7.29 0.32 -5.75
CA LEU A 53 7.31 0.37 -4.28
C LEU A 53 7.17 -1.04 -3.67
N PHE A 54 6.19 -1.81 -4.12
CA PHE A 54 5.99 -3.18 -3.62
C PHE A 54 7.17 -4.10 -3.94
N GLY A 55 7.76 -3.97 -5.13
CA GLY A 55 8.97 -4.72 -5.51
C GLY A 55 10.14 -4.43 -4.56
N ASN A 56 10.42 -3.16 -4.29
CA ASN A 56 11.49 -2.73 -3.39
C ASN A 56 11.27 -3.20 -1.94
N VAL A 57 10.06 -3.01 -1.42
CA VAL A 57 9.74 -3.36 -0.02
C VAL A 57 9.82 -4.86 0.22
N LYS A 58 9.43 -5.70 -0.74
CA LYS A 58 9.59 -7.15 -0.63
C LYS A 58 11.05 -7.58 -0.47
N LEU A 59 11.98 -6.88 -1.11
CA LEU A 59 13.41 -7.20 -1.05
C LEU A 59 14.08 -6.67 0.22
N ARG A 60 13.65 -5.50 0.70
CA ARG A 60 14.30 -4.79 1.80
C ARG A 60 13.27 -4.09 2.69
N PRO A 61 12.42 -4.84 3.43
CA PRO A 61 11.47 -4.22 4.35
C PRO A 61 12.21 -3.62 5.56
N ALA A 62 11.68 -2.53 6.10
CA ALA A 62 12.10 -2.04 7.39
C ALA A 62 11.55 -2.94 8.51
N SER A 63 12.25 -2.99 9.66
CA SER A 63 11.79 -3.74 10.82
C SER A 63 10.50 -3.14 11.39
N GLU A 64 9.66 -4.00 11.97
CA GLU A 64 8.36 -3.64 12.54
C GLU A 64 8.46 -2.45 13.51
N GLY A 65 9.39 -2.50 14.46
CA GLY A 65 9.57 -1.43 15.45
C GLY A 65 9.90 -0.06 14.81
N ARG A 66 10.65 -0.03 13.70
CA ARG A 66 10.92 1.22 12.95
C ARG A 66 9.66 1.71 12.26
N VAL A 67 8.89 0.82 11.66
CA VAL A 67 7.63 1.16 10.97
C VAL A 67 6.60 1.68 11.97
N LEU A 68 6.43 1.03 13.12
CA LEU A 68 5.50 1.46 14.17
C LEU A 68 5.86 2.86 14.70
N ARG A 69 7.14 3.12 15.00
CA ARG A 69 7.57 4.47 15.41
C ARG A 69 7.22 5.50 14.34
N ARG A 70 7.52 5.20 13.06
CA ARG A 70 7.25 6.12 11.97
C ARG A 70 5.74 6.35 11.76
N LEU A 71 4.93 5.33 11.95
CA LEU A 71 3.47 5.45 11.92
C LEU A 71 2.97 6.43 12.99
N HIS A 72 3.49 6.36 14.21
CA HIS A 72 3.16 7.29 15.29
C HIS A 72 3.67 8.71 14.99
N GLU A 73 4.90 8.86 14.49
CA GLU A 73 5.45 10.15 14.06
C GLU A 73 4.55 10.84 13.02
N ILE A 74 4.12 10.12 11.99
CA ILE A 74 3.17 10.66 10.99
C ILE A 74 1.85 11.05 11.65
N GLY A 75 1.36 10.25 12.60
CA GLY A 75 0.16 10.56 13.36
C GLY A 75 0.26 11.88 14.13
N SER A 76 1.42 12.18 14.71
CA SER A 76 1.67 13.44 15.44
C SER A 76 1.72 14.69 14.54
N LEU A 77 1.96 14.49 13.24
CA LEU A 77 1.95 15.58 12.25
C LEU A 77 0.54 16.01 11.80
N VAL A 78 -0.52 15.37 12.30
CA VAL A 78 -1.90 15.73 11.98
C VAL A 78 -2.30 17.02 12.67
N THR A 79 -2.09 18.14 12.01
CA THR A 79 -2.40 19.49 12.50
C THR A 79 -3.90 19.87 12.35
N PRO A 80 -4.38 20.91 13.06
CA PRO A 80 -5.70 21.47 12.81
C PRO A 80 -5.92 21.93 11.35
N ALA A 81 -4.87 22.39 10.67
CA ALA A 81 -4.93 22.76 9.26
C ALA A 81 -5.24 21.55 8.35
N ILE A 82 -4.58 20.42 8.58
CA ILE A 82 -4.88 19.16 7.87
C ILE A 82 -6.33 18.73 8.11
N ARG A 83 -6.82 18.83 9.35
CA ARG A 83 -8.20 18.48 9.69
C ARG A 83 -9.23 19.40 9.02
N ARG A 84 -8.92 20.69 8.86
CA ARG A 84 -9.77 21.61 8.06
C ARG A 84 -9.78 21.22 6.59
N LYS A 85 -8.60 20.89 6.03
CA LYS A 85 -8.46 20.45 4.63
C LYS A 85 -9.29 19.20 4.34
N THR A 86 -9.36 18.23 5.26
CA THR A 86 -10.20 17.03 5.06
C THR A 86 -11.68 17.34 4.94
N LYS A 87 -12.18 18.34 5.68
CA LYS A 87 -13.59 18.77 5.60
C LYS A 87 -13.93 19.38 4.24
N ALA A 88 -12.97 20.03 3.59
CA ALA A 88 -13.13 20.65 2.27
C ALA A 88 -12.90 19.67 1.09
N MET A 89 -12.49 18.42 1.36
CA MET A 89 -12.27 17.44 0.30
C MET A 89 -13.58 17.04 -0.39
N PRO A 90 -13.52 16.58 -1.66
CA PRO A 90 -14.69 16.05 -2.37
C PRO A 90 -15.43 14.98 -1.56
N GLU A 91 -16.73 14.90 -1.77
CA GLU A 91 -17.62 14.00 -1.03
C GLU A 91 -17.15 12.54 -1.04
N PHE A 92 -16.61 12.08 -2.17
CA PHE A 92 -16.05 10.74 -2.28
C PHE A 92 -15.07 10.41 -1.15
N PHE A 93 -14.09 11.27 -0.89
CA PHE A 93 -13.11 11.03 0.16
C PHE A 93 -13.72 11.04 1.56
N ARG A 94 -14.69 11.93 1.80
CA ARG A 94 -15.40 12.04 3.09
C ARG A 94 -16.32 10.85 3.37
N MET A 95 -16.87 10.22 2.33
CA MET A 95 -17.63 8.98 2.44
C MET A 95 -16.73 7.74 2.43
N CYS A 96 -15.57 7.82 1.79
CA CYS A 96 -14.63 6.72 1.69
C CYS A 96 -13.89 6.48 3.01
N TYR A 97 -13.48 7.55 3.68
CA TYR A 97 -12.68 7.48 4.91
C TYR A 97 -13.31 8.30 6.03
N ASN A 98 -13.18 7.83 7.27
CA ASN A 98 -13.49 8.70 8.41
C ASN A 98 -12.46 9.85 8.49
N SER A 99 -12.81 10.91 9.22
CA SER A 99 -12.00 12.14 9.28
C SER A 99 -10.60 11.93 9.89
N LYS A 100 -10.44 10.98 10.82
CA LYS A 100 -9.14 10.66 11.44
C LYS A 100 -8.23 9.94 10.43
N THR A 101 -8.77 8.91 9.76
CA THR A 101 -8.04 8.19 8.70
C THR A 101 -7.65 9.13 7.56
N LEU A 102 -8.58 9.95 7.08
CA LEU A 102 -8.31 10.87 5.97
C LEU A 102 -7.23 11.91 6.35
N SER A 103 -7.27 12.42 7.58
CA SER A 103 -6.24 13.34 8.09
C SER A 103 -4.87 12.66 8.17
N TYR A 104 -4.82 11.42 8.63
CA TYR A 104 -3.59 10.64 8.65
C TYR A 104 -3.04 10.38 7.24
N LEU A 105 -3.89 9.99 6.30
CA LEU A 105 -3.50 9.74 4.91
C LEU A 105 -2.94 11.00 4.24
N LEU A 106 -3.49 12.18 4.52
CA LEU A 106 -2.94 13.44 4.03
C LEU A 106 -1.57 13.74 4.66
N ALA A 107 -1.42 13.56 5.98
CA ALA A 107 -0.13 13.72 6.64
C ALA A 107 0.90 12.73 6.09
N ALA A 108 0.53 11.48 5.88
CA ALA A 108 1.40 10.45 5.30
C ALA A 108 1.85 10.81 3.87
N ARG A 109 0.91 11.23 3.01
CA ARG A 109 1.21 11.67 1.65
C ARG A 109 2.25 12.78 1.60
N ASP A 110 2.11 13.76 2.50
CA ASP A 110 2.91 14.97 2.49
C ASP A 110 4.28 14.80 3.21
N ASN A 111 4.47 13.72 4.02
CA ASN A 111 5.65 13.54 4.87
C ASN A 111 6.39 12.21 4.71
N LEU A 112 5.90 11.27 3.89
CA LEU A 112 6.63 10.04 3.61
C LEU A 112 7.53 10.19 2.38
N ASP A 113 8.83 10.07 2.59
CA ASP A 113 9.84 9.96 1.52
C ASP A 113 10.03 8.49 1.11
N TRP A 114 9.00 7.93 0.50
CA TRP A 114 8.94 6.51 0.14
C TRP A 114 9.93 6.10 -0.97
N ARG A 115 10.54 7.07 -1.67
CA ARG A 115 11.57 6.78 -2.69
C ARG A 115 12.95 6.58 -2.08
N ASN A 116 13.29 7.32 -1.03
CA ASN A 116 14.65 7.38 -0.53
C ASN A 116 14.82 6.76 0.87
N ARG A 117 13.73 6.58 1.62
CA ARG A 117 13.77 6.05 2.99
C ARG A 117 13.05 4.72 3.09
N THR A 118 13.77 3.64 3.39
CA THR A 118 13.23 2.28 3.51
C THR A 118 12.05 2.17 4.48
N VAL A 119 12.09 2.87 5.61
CA VAL A 119 10.99 2.87 6.59
C VAL A 119 9.74 3.53 6.03
N ASP A 120 9.90 4.64 5.30
CA ASP A 120 8.78 5.36 4.68
C ASP A 120 8.21 4.55 3.51
N ALA A 121 9.07 3.88 2.72
CA ALA A 121 8.65 2.94 1.69
C ALA A 121 7.80 1.79 2.28
N THR A 122 8.29 1.18 3.37
CA THR A 122 7.59 0.07 4.01
C THR A 122 6.23 0.53 4.57
N LEU A 123 6.19 1.66 5.28
CA LEU A 123 4.94 2.22 5.79
C LEU A 123 3.96 2.58 4.67
N MET A 124 4.45 3.20 3.59
CA MET A 124 3.63 3.53 2.41
C MET A 124 3.06 2.26 1.76
N ALA A 125 3.86 1.21 1.61
CA ALA A 125 3.39 -0.06 1.05
C ALA A 125 2.28 -0.69 1.92
N ILE A 126 2.42 -0.67 3.24
CA ILE A 126 1.39 -1.13 4.18
C ILE A 126 0.11 -0.30 4.03
N ILE A 127 0.22 1.02 4.01
CA ILE A 127 -0.94 1.91 3.79
C ILE A 127 -1.65 1.55 2.49
N LEU A 128 -0.92 1.35 1.40
CA LEU A 128 -1.49 1.03 0.09
C LEU A 128 -2.17 -0.34 0.05
N VAL A 129 -1.66 -1.34 0.79
CA VAL A 129 -2.32 -2.66 0.92
C VAL A 129 -3.71 -2.53 1.55
N TYR A 130 -3.82 -1.71 2.58
CA TYR A 130 -5.07 -1.52 3.32
C TYR A 130 -5.89 -0.32 2.86
N LEU A 131 -5.44 0.42 1.83
CA LEU A 131 -6.04 1.68 1.43
C LEU A 131 -7.51 1.53 1.06
N HIS A 132 -7.86 0.47 0.33
CA HIS A 132 -9.24 0.18 -0.07
C HIS A 132 -9.52 -1.33 -0.07
N GLY A 133 -10.77 -1.69 0.16
CA GLY A 133 -11.22 -3.07 0.24
C GLY A 133 -12.56 -3.18 0.95
N ARG A 134 -12.84 -4.32 1.53
CA ARG A 134 -14.08 -4.54 2.28
C ARG A 134 -14.08 -3.70 3.56
N ALA A 135 -15.23 -3.15 3.91
CA ALA A 135 -15.43 -2.45 5.17
C ALA A 135 -15.02 -3.36 6.35
N GLY A 136 -14.29 -2.81 7.29
CA GLY A 136 -13.74 -3.54 8.45
C GLY A 136 -12.38 -4.22 8.20
N ASN A 137 -12.03 -4.51 6.94
CA ASN A 137 -10.74 -5.12 6.57
C ASN A 137 -9.81 -4.13 5.86
N SER A 138 -10.25 -2.90 5.63
CA SER A 138 -9.47 -1.85 4.98
C SER A 138 -9.69 -0.50 5.67
N LEU A 139 -8.91 0.49 5.27
CA LEU A 139 -9.05 1.86 5.75
C LEU A 139 -10.29 2.55 5.17
N SER A 140 -10.79 2.06 4.03
CA SER A 140 -11.91 2.65 3.31
C SER A 140 -13.26 2.10 3.74
N ASN A 141 -14.31 2.80 3.34
CA ASN A 141 -15.66 2.26 3.24
C ASN A 141 -15.68 1.08 2.25
N GLN A 142 -16.81 0.35 2.21
CA GLN A 142 -16.97 -0.86 1.39
C GLN A 142 -16.57 -0.62 -0.07
N MET A 143 -15.53 -1.30 -0.49
CA MET A 143 -15.05 -1.38 -1.88
C MET A 143 -14.76 -2.82 -2.27
N ARG A 144 -14.59 -3.06 -3.58
CA ARG A 144 -14.10 -4.35 -4.07
C ARG A 144 -12.59 -4.45 -3.89
N ASP A 145 -12.09 -5.62 -3.48
CA ASP A 145 -10.65 -5.84 -3.28
C ASP A 145 -9.85 -5.81 -4.59
N THR A 146 -10.51 -6.18 -5.70
CA THR A 146 -9.83 -6.45 -6.97
C THR A 146 -10.03 -5.36 -8.03
N LYS A 147 -10.97 -4.44 -7.84
CA LYS A 147 -11.32 -3.42 -8.84
C LYS A 147 -11.64 -2.09 -8.17
N ALA A 148 -10.92 -1.05 -8.56
CA ALA A 148 -11.26 0.31 -8.18
C ALA A 148 -12.68 0.67 -8.65
N MET A 149 -13.43 1.37 -7.81
CA MET A 149 -14.76 1.88 -8.11
C MET A 149 -14.65 3.37 -8.44
N ALA A 150 -15.33 3.80 -9.51
CA ALA A 150 -15.39 5.21 -9.86
C ALA A 150 -16.02 6.03 -8.71
N PRO A 151 -15.54 7.25 -8.40
CA PRO A 151 -15.99 8.06 -7.28
C PRO A 151 -17.53 8.24 -7.24
N ASP A 152 -18.14 8.68 -8.32
CA ASP A 152 -19.59 8.91 -8.38
C ASP A 152 -20.42 7.64 -8.25
N TYR A 153 -19.92 6.53 -8.84
CA TYR A 153 -20.56 5.24 -8.68
C TYR A 153 -20.49 4.78 -7.23
N SER A 154 -19.34 4.95 -6.57
CA SER A 154 -19.13 4.56 -5.17
C SER A 154 -20.09 5.30 -4.23
N ILE A 155 -20.22 6.62 -4.38
CA ILE A 155 -21.13 7.43 -3.58
C ILE A 155 -22.57 6.94 -3.70
N ARG A 156 -23.06 6.77 -4.95
CA ARG A 156 -24.42 6.27 -5.20
C ARG A 156 -24.63 4.87 -4.64
N TRP A 157 -23.64 4.00 -4.81
CA TRP A 157 -23.71 2.64 -4.32
C TRP A 157 -23.73 2.57 -2.79
N TRP A 158 -22.88 3.32 -2.09
CA TRP A 158 -22.85 3.38 -0.63
C TRP A 158 -24.17 3.90 -0.07
N ARG A 159 -24.72 4.96 -0.64
CA ARG A 159 -26.03 5.51 -0.23
C ARG A 159 -27.16 4.49 -0.39
N ARG A 160 -27.21 3.81 -1.54
CA ARG A 160 -28.25 2.82 -1.84
C ARG A 160 -28.18 1.60 -0.92
N ASN A 161 -26.98 1.18 -0.55
CA ASN A 161 -26.76 -0.07 0.20
C ASN A 161 -26.52 0.15 1.70
N GLY A 162 -26.75 1.34 2.23
CA GLY A 162 -26.68 1.62 3.65
C GLY A 162 -25.27 1.63 4.23
N PHE A 163 -24.28 2.04 3.44
CA PHE A 163 -22.91 2.23 3.90
C PHE A 163 -22.63 3.71 4.16
N PRO A 164 -22.91 4.24 5.36
CA PRO A 164 -22.54 5.61 5.74
C PRO A 164 -21.01 5.75 5.77
N SER A 165 -20.53 6.99 5.90
CA SER A 165 -19.11 7.24 6.13
C SER A 165 -18.61 6.42 7.34
N PRO A 166 -17.43 5.76 7.25
CA PRO A 166 -16.92 4.95 8.34
C PRO A 166 -16.76 5.77 9.62
N SER A 167 -17.35 5.32 10.72
CA SER A 167 -17.28 6.01 12.01
C SER A 167 -16.00 5.72 12.78
N LEU A 168 -15.36 4.58 12.51
CA LEU A 168 -14.16 4.10 13.21
C LEU A 168 -12.89 4.60 12.54
N GLY A 169 -11.92 5.08 13.35
CA GLY A 169 -10.55 5.34 12.91
C GLY A 169 -9.80 4.06 12.55
N PRO A 170 -8.63 4.17 11.94
CA PRO A 170 -7.81 3.00 11.66
C PRO A 170 -7.59 2.25 12.96
N ASN A 171 -8.03 1.00 12.99
CA ASN A 171 -7.73 0.13 14.12
C ASN A 171 -6.25 -0.24 13.97
N LEU A 172 -5.39 0.34 14.80
CA LEU A 172 -3.94 0.06 14.82
C LEU A 172 -3.62 -1.45 14.96
N LYS A 173 -4.59 -2.26 15.44
CA LYS A 173 -4.48 -3.72 15.45
C LYS A 173 -4.42 -4.36 14.06
N MET A 174 -4.79 -3.65 13.00
CA MET A 174 -4.69 -4.14 11.61
C MET A 174 -3.27 -4.07 11.04
N VAL A 175 -2.35 -3.38 11.68
CA VAL A 175 -0.93 -3.34 11.27
C VAL A 175 -0.17 -4.52 11.90
N ARG A 176 -0.73 -5.72 11.85
CA ARG A 176 0.09 -6.93 12.01
C ARG A 176 0.75 -7.17 10.67
N MET A 177 2.06 -7.02 10.63
CA MET A 177 2.86 -7.45 9.48
C MET A 177 2.68 -8.97 9.32
N PRO A 178 2.45 -9.45 8.10
CA PRO A 178 2.46 -10.87 7.81
C PRO A 178 3.85 -11.47 8.05
#